data_1d01bbf2606d732b33445410aba6a4a6
#
_entry.id   1d01bbf2606d732b33445410aba6a4a6
#
_cell.length_a   1.000
_cell.length_b   1.000
_cell.length_c   1.000
_cell.angle_alpha   90.00
_cell.angle_beta   90.00
_cell.angle_gamma   90.00
#
_symmetry.space_group_name_H-M   'P 1'
#
loop_
_entity.id
_entity.type
_entity.pdbx_description
1 polymer ?
#
loop_
_entity_poly.entity_id
_entity_poly.type
_entity_poly.pdbx_seq_one_letter_code
_entity_poly.pdbx_strand_id
1 'polypeptide(L)'
;MKIILNRSYGAFEVSKDFCDYYNIPYDDWGRLIVPKEDITRTDARLIEYVEKFGGNKASGWGSALDLFEIPAGKQYRIRERDGYEWLEHPEDIKWEVAD
;
A
#
# COMPACT_ATOMS: atom_id res chain seq x y z
N MET A 1 -1.88 -7.78 12.24
CA MET A 1 -2.35 -6.58 11.52
C MET A 1 -2.05 -6.75 10.04
N LYS A 2 -3.00 -6.39 9.21
CA LYS A 2 -2.82 -6.42 7.75
C LYS A 2 -2.50 -5.03 7.24
N ILE A 3 -1.64 -4.96 6.24
CA ILE A 3 -1.19 -3.70 5.65
C ILE A 3 -0.98 -3.87 4.15
N ILE A 4 -1.30 -2.84 3.39
CA ILE A 4 -1.08 -2.81 1.94
C ILE A 4 0.15 -1.98 1.65
N LEU A 5 1.06 -2.50 0.85
CA LEU A 5 2.26 -1.79 0.41
C LEU A 5 2.30 -1.72 -1.11
N ASN A 6 2.94 -0.69 -1.62
CA ASN A 6 3.21 -0.56 -3.05
C ASN A 6 4.54 -1.24 -3.38
N ARG A 7 4.51 -2.21 -4.28
CA ARG A 7 5.67 -3.01 -4.69
C ARG A 7 6.14 -2.66 -6.10
N SER A 8 5.94 -1.43 -6.52
CA SER A 8 6.46 -0.91 -7.79
C SER A 8 7.22 0.39 -7.58
N TYR A 9 8.01 0.80 -8.56
CA TYR A 9 8.74 2.06 -8.53
C TYR A 9 7.85 3.23 -8.99
N GLY A 10 6.64 3.29 -8.48
CA GLY A 10 5.68 4.35 -8.74
C GLY A 10 5.02 4.81 -7.45
N ALA A 11 3.99 5.63 -7.55
CA ALA A 11 3.27 6.10 -6.39
C ALA A 11 2.33 5.01 -5.86
N PHE A 12 1.97 5.13 -4.58
CA PHE A 12 0.90 4.34 -4.00
C PHE A 12 -0.43 4.88 -4.52
N GLU A 13 -1.06 4.15 -5.41
CA GLU A 13 -2.31 4.57 -6.04
C GLU A 13 -3.33 3.43 -6.02
N VAL A 14 -4.58 3.78 -5.72
CA VAL A 14 -5.70 2.86 -5.80
C VAL A 14 -6.38 2.97 -7.16
N SER A 15 -7.05 1.89 -7.57
CA SER A 15 -7.71 1.83 -8.88
C SER A 15 -9.08 2.50 -8.85
N LYS A 16 -9.55 2.84 -10.07
CA LYS A 16 -10.92 3.27 -10.28
C LYS A 16 -11.91 2.20 -9.79
N ASP A 17 -11.65 0.94 -10.08
CA ASP A 17 -12.51 -0.17 -9.68
C ASP A 17 -12.70 -0.23 -8.17
N PHE A 18 -11.62 -0.03 -7.40
CA PHE A 18 -11.71 0.05 -5.96
C PHE A 18 -12.60 1.22 -5.52
N CYS A 19 -12.38 2.41 -6.06
CA CYS A 19 -13.18 3.58 -5.72
C CYS A 19 -14.66 3.39 -6.04
N ASP A 20 -14.95 2.85 -7.23
CA ASP A 20 -16.33 2.61 -7.65
C ASP A 20 -17.03 1.57 -6.75
N TYR A 21 -16.30 0.55 -6.32
CA TYR A 21 -16.84 -0.51 -5.46
C TYR A 21 -17.32 0.02 -4.11
N TYR A 22 -16.61 1.00 -3.55
CA TYR A 22 -16.96 1.59 -2.25
C TYR A 22 -17.59 2.97 -2.36
N ASN A 23 -17.97 3.40 -3.56
CA ASN A 23 -18.57 4.71 -3.81
C ASN A 23 -17.69 5.87 -3.31
N ILE A 24 -16.39 5.74 -3.51
CA ILE A 24 -15.43 6.79 -3.16
C ILE A 24 -15.31 7.75 -4.34
N PRO A 25 -15.66 9.03 -4.17
CA PRO A 25 -15.50 10.02 -5.25
C PRO A 25 -14.02 10.20 -5.61
N TYR A 26 -13.76 10.48 -6.87
CA TYR A 26 -12.40 10.72 -7.33
C TYR A 26 -12.36 11.74 -8.45
N ASP A 27 -11.18 12.36 -8.62
CA ASP A 27 -10.86 13.16 -9.79
C ASP A 27 -10.11 12.27 -10.78
N ASP A 28 -10.55 12.30 -12.03
CA ASP A 28 -9.87 11.61 -13.11
C ASP A 28 -9.09 12.64 -13.92
N TRP A 29 -7.76 12.62 -13.76
CA TRP A 29 -6.84 13.52 -14.47
C TRP A 29 -5.97 12.69 -15.41
N GLY A 30 -6.42 12.55 -16.65
CA GLY A 30 -5.77 11.68 -17.61
C GLY A 30 -5.88 10.22 -17.16
N ARG A 31 -4.75 9.65 -16.72
CA ARG A 31 -4.71 8.27 -16.21
C ARG A 31 -4.63 8.20 -14.69
N LEU A 32 -4.57 9.34 -14.03
CA LEU A 32 -4.46 9.40 -12.58
C LEU A 32 -5.84 9.51 -11.97
N ILE A 33 -6.12 8.64 -11.04
CA ILE A 33 -7.33 8.69 -10.23
C ILE A 33 -6.93 9.17 -8.85
N VAL A 34 -7.45 10.33 -8.48
CA VAL A 34 -7.17 10.93 -7.17
C VAL A 34 -8.43 10.79 -6.33
N PRO A 35 -8.46 9.86 -5.37
CA PRO A 35 -9.59 9.73 -4.47
C PRO A 35 -9.81 11.02 -3.70
N LYS A 36 -11.07 11.36 -3.45
CA LYS A 36 -11.44 12.55 -2.67
C LYS A 36 -11.21 12.38 -1.18
N GLU A 37 -10.96 11.17 -0.74
CA GLU A 37 -10.60 10.91 0.65
C GLU A 37 -9.26 10.18 0.71
N ASP A 38 -8.62 10.30 1.86
CA ASP A 38 -7.31 9.71 2.07
C ASP A 38 -7.42 8.21 2.29
N ILE A 39 -6.75 7.43 1.44
CA ILE A 39 -6.75 5.98 1.54
C ILE A 39 -5.41 5.55 2.14
N THR A 40 -5.46 5.16 3.39
CA THR A 40 -4.26 4.73 4.11
C THR A 40 -3.91 3.27 3.79
N ARG A 41 -2.69 2.86 4.13
CA ARG A 41 -2.21 1.50 3.91
C ARG A 41 -2.89 0.47 4.81
N THR A 42 -3.59 0.91 5.82
CA THR A 42 -4.35 0.06 6.74
C THR A 42 -5.86 0.25 6.60
N ASP A 43 -6.30 0.90 5.52
CA ASP A 43 -7.72 1.12 5.26
C ASP A 43 -8.44 -0.22 5.15
N ALA A 44 -9.47 -0.42 5.97
CA ALA A 44 -10.20 -1.69 6.01
C ALA A 44 -10.84 -2.04 4.68
N ARG A 45 -11.30 -1.04 3.92
CA ARG A 45 -11.92 -1.24 2.60
C ARG A 45 -10.89 -1.73 1.59
N LEU A 46 -9.69 -1.15 1.63
CA LEU A 46 -8.61 -1.54 0.73
C LEU A 46 -8.14 -2.96 1.02
N ILE A 47 -7.98 -3.30 2.28
CA ILE A 47 -7.61 -4.66 2.70
C ILE A 47 -8.68 -5.66 2.25
N GLU A 48 -9.96 -5.37 2.49
CA GLU A 48 -11.06 -6.23 2.06
C GLU A 48 -11.07 -6.42 0.54
N TYR A 49 -10.86 -5.35 -0.22
CA TYR A 49 -10.88 -5.40 -1.68
C TYR A 49 -9.73 -6.26 -2.21
N VAL A 50 -8.53 -6.10 -1.67
CA VAL A 50 -7.37 -6.90 -2.06
C VAL A 50 -7.58 -8.37 -1.73
N GLU A 51 -8.16 -8.66 -0.58
CA GLU A 51 -8.47 -10.04 -0.19
C GLU A 51 -9.50 -10.69 -1.13
N LYS A 52 -10.47 -9.91 -1.62
CA LYS A 52 -11.52 -10.42 -2.51
C LYS A 52 -11.09 -10.51 -3.97
N PHE A 53 -10.39 -9.51 -4.46
CA PHE A 53 -10.16 -9.34 -5.90
C PHE A 53 -8.68 -9.34 -6.29
N GLY A 54 -7.78 -9.31 -5.32
CA GLY A 54 -6.34 -9.28 -5.56
C GLY A 54 -5.77 -7.88 -5.67
N GLY A 55 -4.45 -7.79 -5.47
CA GLY A 55 -3.73 -6.52 -5.49
C GLY A 55 -3.75 -5.84 -6.86
N ASN A 56 -3.66 -6.61 -7.94
CA ASN A 56 -3.67 -6.05 -9.29
C ASN A 56 -4.94 -5.25 -9.57
N LYS A 57 -6.10 -5.76 -9.15
CA LYS A 57 -7.37 -5.08 -9.35
C LYS A 57 -7.51 -3.83 -8.49
N ALA A 58 -6.86 -3.80 -7.35
CA ALA A 58 -6.85 -2.65 -6.44
C ALA A 58 -5.85 -1.59 -6.86
N SER A 59 -4.86 -1.93 -7.68
CA SER A 59 -3.75 -1.06 -8.04
C SER A 59 -4.12 -0.04 -9.08
N GLY A 60 -3.85 1.24 -8.80
CA GLY A 60 -3.91 2.29 -9.78
C GLY A 60 -2.75 2.20 -10.77
N TRP A 61 -2.77 3.07 -11.78
CA TRP A 61 -1.75 3.05 -12.82
C TRP A 61 -0.36 3.32 -12.23
N GLY A 62 0.58 2.46 -12.54
CA GLY A 62 1.96 2.59 -12.06
C GLY A 62 2.20 2.05 -10.67
N SER A 63 1.18 1.52 -9.99
CA SER A 63 1.34 0.90 -8.69
C SER A 63 1.19 -0.61 -8.76
N ALA A 64 1.66 -1.29 -7.72
CA ALA A 64 1.52 -2.73 -7.56
C ALA A 64 1.26 -3.01 -6.07
N LEU A 65 0.00 -2.91 -5.68
CA LEU A 65 -0.42 -3.07 -4.30
C LEU A 65 -0.44 -4.54 -3.91
N ASP A 66 0.04 -4.84 -2.72
CA ASP A 66 0.07 -6.19 -2.19
C ASP A 66 -0.21 -6.19 -0.69
N LEU A 67 -0.73 -7.30 -0.19
CA LEU A 67 -1.13 -7.47 1.20
C LEU A 67 -0.02 -8.16 1.98
N PHE A 68 0.30 -7.60 3.14
CA PHE A 68 1.25 -8.17 4.09
C PHE A 68 0.60 -8.28 5.45
N GLU A 69 1.04 -9.25 6.23
CA GLU A 69 0.55 -9.44 7.58
C GLU A 69 1.69 -9.27 8.58
N ILE A 70 1.43 -8.46 9.62
CA ILE A 70 2.40 -8.20 10.68
C ILE A 70 1.86 -8.85 11.96
N PRO A 71 2.64 -9.74 12.61
CA PRO A 71 2.22 -10.33 13.88
C PRO A 71 1.91 -9.27 14.93
N ALA A 72 0.89 -9.54 15.75
CA ALA A 72 0.49 -8.61 16.81
C ALA A 72 1.66 -8.34 17.76
N GLY A 73 1.85 -7.06 18.09
CA GLY A 73 2.91 -6.62 19.00
C GLY A 73 4.28 -6.47 18.36
N LYS A 74 4.45 -6.88 17.11
CA LYS A 74 5.74 -6.74 16.42
C LYS A 74 5.94 -5.30 15.98
N GLN A 75 7.09 -4.74 16.28
CA GLN A 75 7.45 -3.40 15.85
C GLN A 75 7.80 -3.39 14.35
N TYR A 76 7.40 -2.34 13.66
CA TYR A 76 7.69 -2.20 12.23
C TYR A 76 7.77 -0.74 11.84
N ARG A 77 8.39 -0.50 10.71
CA ARG A 77 8.26 0.77 9.98
C ARG A 77 8.23 0.48 8.48
N ILE A 78 7.62 1.39 7.74
CA ILE A 78 7.59 1.30 6.29
C ILE A 78 8.78 2.08 5.75
N ARG A 79 9.60 1.40 4.94
CA ARG A 79 10.67 2.02 4.18
C ARG A 79 10.22 2.16 2.74
N GLU A 80 10.77 3.15 2.06
CA GLU A 80 10.38 3.46 0.69
C GLU A 80 11.60 3.92 -0.09
N ARG A 81 11.69 3.50 -1.35
CA ARG A 81 12.68 3.99 -2.31
C ARG A 81 12.04 4.08 -3.68
N ASP A 82 11.95 5.30 -4.21
CA ASP A 82 11.36 5.58 -5.53
C ASP A 82 9.95 4.98 -5.69
N GLY A 83 9.18 4.98 -4.61
CA GLY A 83 7.82 4.43 -4.58
C GLY A 83 7.73 2.98 -4.10
N TYR A 84 8.79 2.19 -4.23
CA TYR A 84 8.82 0.81 -3.78
C TYR A 84 8.90 0.76 -2.25
N GLU A 85 7.93 0.09 -1.63
CA GLU A 85 7.78 0.05 -0.18
C GLU A 85 8.11 -1.33 0.38
N TRP A 86 8.67 -1.37 1.58
CA TRP A 86 8.90 -2.62 2.31
C TRP A 86 8.81 -2.40 3.81
N LEU A 87 8.60 -3.49 4.53
CA LEU A 87 8.58 -3.48 5.99
C LEU A 87 10.00 -3.66 6.53
N GLU A 88 10.33 -2.87 7.53
CA GLU A 88 11.56 -3.04 8.30
C GLU A 88 11.20 -3.26 9.76
N HIS A 89 11.83 -4.25 10.37
CA HIS A 89 11.68 -4.58 11.79
C HIS A 89 12.98 -4.30 12.51
N PRO A 90 12.95 -4.08 13.84
CA PRO A 90 14.19 -3.81 14.60
C PRO A 90 15.29 -4.86 14.42
N GLU A 91 14.91 -6.13 14.28
CA GLU A 91 15.86 -7.22 14.07
C GLU A 91 16.54 -7.22 12.69
N ASP A 92 16.01 -6.46 11.74
CA ASP A 92 16.59 -6.33 10.40
C ASP A 92 17.74 -5.31 10.37
N ILE A 93 17.87 -4.52 11.42
CA ILE A 93 18.90 -3.49 11.52
C ILE A 93 20.20 -4.13 12.01
N LYS A 94 21.23 -4.03 11.18
CA LYS A 94 22.57 -4.51 11.57
C LYS A 94 23.39 -3.32 12.02
N TRP A 95 23.89 -3.42 13.26
CA TRP A 95 24.78 -2.42 13.81
C TRP A 95 26.22 -2.76 13.47
N GLU A 96 26.97 -1.75 13.06
CA GLU A 96 28.41 -1.91 12.88
C GLU A 96 29.11 -1.63 14.20
N VAL A 97 30.20 -2.35 14.44
CA VAL A 97 31.01 -2.18 15.64
C VAL A 97 32.33 -1.52 15.27
N ALA A 98 32.62 -0.41 15.91
CA ALA A 98 33.90 0.29 15.69
C ALA A 98 35.06 -0.56 16.22
N ASP A 99 36.15 -0.54 15.48
CA ASP A 99 37.42 -1.19 15.91
C ASP A 99 38.10 -0.43 17.04
#